data_ca5c26b593e3b6abd9d1ee19eb74acca
#
_entry.id   ca5c26b593e3b6abd9d1ee19eb74acca
#
_cell.length_a   1.000
_cell.length_b   1.000
_cell.length_c   1.000
_cell.angle_alpha   90.00
_cell.angle_beta   90.00
_cell.angle_gamma   90.00
#
_symmetry.space_group_name_H-M   'P 1'
#
loop_
_entity.id
_entity.type
_entity.pdbx_description
1 polymer ?
#
loop_
_entity_poly.entity_id
_entity_poly.type
_entity_poly.pdbx_seq_one_letter_code
_entity_poly.pdbx_strand_id
1 'polypeptide(L)'
;LPVFVPSLTAMIGFWATLSLNMPDFTRFGRSQREQAIGQAVALPTTMFAFAAMGVLITSASAILYGEPIWDPIRLVGHFTNPWIVGFAMFSVVVATLAVNIAANVVSPANDFANALPRWISFRTGGLITGILGIAMQPGRLLADPKGYIFTWLVGYSGGLGSIAGVLIADYWIVRQRSLNLADLYLPQGEYGGWSVPAVVATLAGCALAWGGLVYAPMRPLYDYAWFVGFAASGGIYVGMKRWAAQP
;
A
#
# COMPACT_ATOMS: atom_id res chain seq x y z
N LEU A 1 -0.54 -8.57 22.57
CA LEU A 1 0.39 -7.66 21.88
C LEU A 1 1.22 -8.36 20.77
N PRO A 2 1.80 -9.58 20.96
CA PRO A 2 2.72 -10.16 19.97
C PRO A 2 2.06 -10.54 18.63
N VAL A 3 0.77 -10.68 18.56
CA VAL A 3 0.02 -10.89 17.30
C VAL A 3 -0.58 -9.58 16.79
N PHE A 4 -1.08 -8.74 17.69
CA PHE A 4 -1.77 -7.50 17.32
C PHE A 4 -0.88 -6.53 16.53
N VAL A 5 0.34 -6.30 16.99
CA VAL A 5 1.25 -5.33 16.37
C VAL A 5 1.72 -5.75 14.98
N PRO A 6 2.22 -6.98 14.76
CA PRO A 6 2.54 -7.44 13.41
C PRO A 6 1.31 -7.42 12.48
N SER A 7 0.13 -7.76 13.00
CA SER A 7 -1.10 -7.70 12.21
C SER A 7 -1.47 -6.26 11.82
N LEU A 8 -1.31 -5.30 12.74
CA LEU A 8 -1.52 -3.88 12.45
C LEU A 8 -0.52 -3.39 11.40
N THR A 9 0.76 -3.74 11.54
CA THR A 9 1.81 -3.42 10.57
C THR A 9 1.50 -4.00 9.19
N ALA A 10 1.04 -5.26 9.15
CA ALA A 10 0.62 -5.91 7.91
C ALA A 10 -0.61 -5.22 7.27
N MET A 11 -1.59 -4.82 8.07
CA MET A 11 -2.77 -4.09 7.59
C MET A 11 -2.41 -2.72 7.02
N ILE A 12 -1.50 -1.99 7.67
CA ILE A 12 -0.97 -0.75 7.13
C ILE A 12 -0.21 -1.04 5.82
N GLY A 13 0.62 -2.08 5.78
CA GLY A 13 1.34 -2.51 4.59
C GLY A 13 0.43 -2.83 3.41
N PHE A 14 -0.71 -3.45 3.66
CA PHE A 14 -1.73 -3.75 2.64
C PHE A 14 -2.24 -2.47 1.95
N TRP A 15 -2.40 -1.37 2.69
CA TRP A 15 -2.91 -0.09 2.18
C TRP A 15 -1.82 0.94 1.84
N ALA A 16 -0.60 0.73 2.28
CA ALA A 16 0.47 1.73 2.20
C ALA A 16 0.83 2.12 0.76
N THR A 17 0.70 1.22 -0.20
CA THR A 17 0.90 1.53 -1.63
C THR A 17 -0.07 2.60 -2.09
N LEU A 18 -1.36 2.47 -1.75
CA LEU A 18 -2.37 3.46 -2.12
C LEU A 18 -2.10 4.83 -1.50
N SER A 19 -1.53 4.88 -0.29
CA SER A 19 -1.17 6.15 0.34
C SER A 19 -0.09 6.91 -0.43
N LEU A 20 0.84 6.19 -1.06
CA LEU A 20 1.90 6.79 -1.90
C LEU A 20 1.38 7.21 -3.28
N ASN A 21 0.40 6.49 -3.82
CA ASN A 21 -0.17 6.73 -5.14
C ASN A 21 -1.52 7.47 -5.10
N MET A 22 -1.89 8.02 -3.95
CA MET A 22 -3.15 8.74 -3.77
C MET A 22 -3.38 9.85 -4.81
N PRO A 23 -2.36 10.60 -5.28
CA PRO A 23 -2.53 11.61 -6.33
C PRO A 23 -3.12 11.07 -7.64
N ASP A 24 -2.91 9.80 -7.99
CA ASP A 24 -3.50 9.20 -9.20
C ASP A 24 -5.03 9.19 -9.16
N PHE A 25 -5.61 9.15 -7.97
CA PHE A 25 -7.06 9.16 -7.74
C PHE A 25 -7.56 10.56 -7.42
N THR A 26 -6.84 11.28 -6.55
CA THR A 26 -7.31 12.56 -6.01
C THR A 26 -7.16 13.72 -6.98
N ARG A 27 -6.34 13.60 -8.03
CA ARG A 27 -6.22 14.61 -9.09
C ARG A 27 -7.54 14.94 -9.81
N PHE A 28 -8.53 14.06 -9.72
CA PHE A 28 -9.88 14.28 -10.27
C PHE A 28 -10.85 14.91 -9.26
N GLY A 29 -10.42 15.12 -8.02
CA GLY A 29 -11.23 15.74 -6.97
C GLY A 29 -11.44 17.23 -7.21
N ARG A 30 -12.61 17.73 -6.82
CA ARG A 30 -12.97 19.16 -7.01
C ARG A 30 -12.22 20.08 -6.06
N SER A 31 -11.92 19.62 -4.85
CA SER A 31 -11.21 20.42 -3.84
C SER A 31 -10.43 19.55 -2.87
N GLN A 32 -9.39 20.11 -2.25
CA GLN A 32 -8.62 19.45 -1.19
C GLN A 32 -9.48 19.12 0.04
N ARG A 33 -10.45 19.96 0.35
CA ARG A 33 -11.36 19.74 1.49
C ARG A 33 -12.25 18.53 1.27
N GLU A 34 -12.83 18.39 0.08
CA GLU A 34 -13.65 17.21 -0.28
C GLU A 34 -12.84 15.91 -0.22
N GLN A 35 -11.62 15.94 -0.73
CA GLN A 35 -10.72 14.79 -0.65
C GLN A 35 -10.37 14.43 0.79
N ALA A 36 -9.98 15.40 1.60
CA ALA A 36 -9.62 15.17 3.00
C ALA A 36 -10.80 14.60 3.80
N ILE A 37 -11.99 15.17 3.66
CA ILE A 37 -13.20 14.68 4.32
C ILE A 37 -13.58 13.30 3.77
N GLY A 38 -13.56 13.11 2.47
CA GLY A 38 -13.88 11.84 1.83
C GLY A 38 -12.99 10.72 2.33
N GLN A 39 -11.67 10.94 2.37
CA GLN A 39 -10.73 9.94 2.89
C GLN A 39 -10.89 9.70 4.39
N ALA A 40 -11.07 10.74 5.19
CA ALA A 40 -11.22 10.63 6.64
C ALA A 40 -12.52 9.91 7.06
N VAL A 41 -13.58 10.03 6.27
CA VAL A 41 -14.89 9.41 6.59
C VAL A 41 -15.07 8.09 5.84
N ALA A 42 -14.88 8.08 4.52
CA ALA A 42 -15.23 6.92 3.70
C ALA A 42 -14.33 5.72 4.01
N LEU A 43 -13.01 5.91 4.09
CA LEU A 43 -12.09 4.79 4.29
C LEU A 43 -12.31 4.09 5.64
N PRO A 44 -12.33 4.76 6.80
CA PRO A 44 -12.57 4.10 8.08
C PRO A 44 -13.94 3.42 8.17
N THR A 45 -15.01 4.08 7.67
CA THR A 45 -16.37 3.53 7.77
C THR A 45 -16.55 2.30 6.88
N THR A 46 -16.09 2.36 5.63
CA THR A 46 -16.19 1.22 4.71
C THR A 46 -15.31 0.06 5.15
N MET A 47 -14.10 0.31 5.63
CA MET A 47 -13.21 -0.72 6.16
C MET A 47 -13.77 -1.39 7.39
N PHE A 48 -14.32 -0.63 8.33
CA PHE A 48 -14.98 -1.19 9.51
C PHE A 48 -16.19 -2.05 9.12
N ALA A 49 -17.07 -1.54 8.25
CA ALA A 49 -18.23 -2.27 7.79
C ALA A 49 -17.84 -3.58 7.07
N PHE A 50 -16.82 -3.53 6.21
CA PHE A 50 -16.35 -4.70 5.48
C PHE A 50 -15.70 -5.73 6.40
N ALA A 51 -14.88 -5.31 7.35
CA ALA A 51 -14.31 -6.19 8.35
C ALA A 51 -15.38 -6.83 9.25
N ALA A 52 -16.36 -6.04 9.69
CA ALA A 52 -17.48 -6.55 10.48
C ALA A 52 -18.29 -7.61 9.72
N MET A 53 -18.61 -7.36 8.44
CA MET A 53 -19.26 -8.37 7.59
C MET A 53 -18.42 -9.63 7.46
N GLY A 54 -17.11 -9.51 7.23
CA GLY A 54 -16.20 -10.66 7.13
C GLY A 54 -16.21 -11.52 8.40
N VAL A 55 -16.15 -10.88 9.58
CA VAL A 55 -16.21 -11.57 10.88
C VAL A 55 -17.58 -12.24 11.09
N LEU A 56 -18.68 -11.54 10.80
CA LEU A 56 -20.02 -12.07 10.96
C LEU A 56 -20.28 -13.27 10.05
N ILE A 57 -19.91 -13.17 8.77
CA ILE A 57 -20.09 -14.25 7.78
C ILE A 57 -19.25 -15.47 8.17
N THR A 58 -17.97 -15.26 8.52
CA THR A 58 -17.09 -16.36 8.94
C THR A 58 -17.57 -17.02 10.22
N SER A 59 -18.07 -16.25 11.20
CA SER A 59 -18.63 -16.79 12.43
C SER A 59 -19.94 -17.56 12.17
N ALA A 60 -20.81 -17.03 11.30
CA ALA A 60 -22.03 -17.73 10.90
C ALA A 60 -21.74 -19.04 10.16
N SER A 61 -20.71 -19.07 9.30
CA SER A 61 -20.30 -20.31 8.61
C SER A 61 -19.83 -21.38 9.60
N ALA A 62 -19.11 -20.98 10.65
CA ALA A 62 -18.69 -21.91 11.70
C ALA A 62 -19.87 -22.55 12.44
N ILE A 63 -20.95 -21.79 12.63
CA ILE A 63 -22.20 -22.32 13.27
C ILE A 63 -22.97 -23.20 12.30
N LEU A 64 -23.11 -22.80 11.03
CA LEU A 64 -23.95 -23.47 10.06
C LEU A 64 -23.27 -24.71 9.44
N TYR A 65 -21.98 -24.64 9.20
CA TYR A 65 -21.23 -25.67 8.47
C TYR A 65 -20.20 -26.40 9.36
N GLY A 66 -20.01 -25.98 10.60
CA GLY A 66 -19.04 -26.58 11.53
C GLY A 66 -17.60 -26.14 11.34
N GLU A 67 -17.32 -25.28 10.34
CA GLU A 67 -15.98 -24.73 10.07
C GLU A 67 -16.04 -23.23 9.71
N PRO A 68 -15.04 -22.44 10.10
CA PRO A 68 -14.97 -21.02 9.75
C PRO A 68 -14.54 -20.85 8.29
N ILE A 69 -15.47 -20.49 7.42
CA ILE A 69 -15.22 -20.30 5.98
C ILE A 69 -15.11 -18.79 5.71
N TRP A 70 -13.89 -18.33 5.53
CA TRP A 70 -13.59 -16.91 5.20
C TRP A 70 -13.50 -16.66 3.70
N ASP A 71 -13.25 -17.69 2.89
CA ASP A 71 -13.17 -17.59 1.44
C ASP A 71 -14.57 -17.58 0.82
N PRO A 72 -14.97 -16.49 0.13
CA PRO A 72 -16.29 -16.38 -0.46
C PRO A 72 -16.58 -17.45 -1.52
N ILE A 73 -15.58 -17.92 -2.26
CA ILE A 73 -15.75 -18.95 -3.29
C ILE A 73 -16.10 -20.29 -2.62
N ARG A 74 -15.38 -20.64 -1.56
CA ARG A 74 -15.69 -21.85 -0.76
C ARG A 74 -17.08 -21.76 -0.13
N LEU A 75 -17.45 -20.58 0.40
CA LEU A 75 -18.76 -20.38 1.00
C LEU A 75 -19.88 -20.56 -0.03
N VAL A 76 -19.76 -19.99 -1.21
CA VAL A 76 -20.73 -20.14 -2.30
C VAL A 76 -20.86 -21.60 -2.75
N GLY A 77 -19.80 -22.40 -2.63
CA GLY A 77 -19.83 -23.84 -2.91
C GLY A 77 -20.79 -24.65 -2.02
N HIS A 78 -21.23 -24.12 -0.88
CA HIS A 78 -22.26 -24.75 0.00
C HIS A 78 -23.70 -24.46 -0.44
N PHE A 79 -23.91 -23.56 -1.40
CA PHE A 79 -25.25 -23.24 -1.89
C PHE A 79 -25.68 -24.22 -2.98
N THR A 80 -26.91 -24.68 -2.88
CA THR A 80 -27.47 -25.67 -3.82
C THR A 80 -28.25 -25.03 -4.97
N ASN A 81 -28.72 -23.80 -4.81
CA ASN A 81 -29.50 -23.10 -5.82
C ASN A 81 -28.58 -22.53 -6.92
N PRO A 82 -28.66 -22.99 -8.19
CA PRO A 82 -27.75 -22.57 -9.26
C PRO A 82 -27.87 -21.06 -9.60
N TRP A 83 -29.02 -20.44 -9.41
CA TRP A 83 -29.21 -19.02 -9.64
C TRP A 83 -28.49 -18.17 -8.59
N ILE A 84 -28.55 -18.59 -7.32
CA ILE A 84 -27.83 -17.92 -6.24
C ILE A 84 -26.31 -18.06 -6.46
N VAL A 85 -25.85 -19.27 -6.80
CA VAL A 85 -24.42 -19.52 -7.12
C VAL A 85 -23.98 -18.66 -8.30
N GLY A 86 -24.74 -18.66 -9.40
CA GLY A 86 -24.42 -17.88 -10.59
C GLY A 86 -24.33 -16.38 -10.30
N PHE A 87 -25.31 -15.81 -9.60
CA PHE A 87 -25.32 -14.40 -9.21
C PHE A 87 -24.17 -14.05 -8.27
N ALA A 88 -23.92 -14.88 -7.26
CA ALA A 88 -22.83 -14.67 -6.30
C ALA A 88 -21.45 -14.71 -7.01
N MET A 89 -21.22 -15.70 -7.86
CA MET A 89 -19.98 -15.82 -8.61
C MET A 89 -19.78 -14.66 -9.59
N PHE A 90 -20.84 -14.23 -10.28
CA PHE A 90 -20.78 -13.05 -11.13
C PHE A 90 -20.40 -11.80 -10.33
N SER A 91 -21.02 -11.60 -9.16
CA SER A 91 -20.73 -10.48 -8.27
C SER A 91 -19.28 -10.49 -7.77
N VAL A 92 -18.76 -11.66 -7.38
CA VAL A 92 -17.35 -11.81 -6.97
C VAL A 92 -16.41 -11.48 -8.11
N VAL A 93 -16.67 -11.96 -9.32
CA VAL A 93 -15.83 -11.67 -10.50
C VAL A 93 -15.82 -10.17 -10.80
N VAL A 94 -16.98 -9.53 -10.87
CA VAL A 94 -17.09 -8.10 -11.16
C VAL A 94 -16.42 -7.26 -10.08
N ALA A 95 -16.69 -7.55 -8.80
CA ALA A 95 -16.08 -6.82 -7.69
C ALA A 95 -14.55 -6.97 -7.69
N THR A 96 -14.06 -8.21 -7.86
CA THR A 96 -12.62 -8.49 -7.90
C THR A 96 -11.93 -7.76 -9.06
N LEU A 97 -12.49 -7.82 -10.25
CA LEU A 97 -11.92 -7.12 -11.43
C LEU A 97 -11.94 -5.61 -11.22
N ALA A 98 -13.06 -5.03 -10.79
CA ALA A 98 -13.19 -3.58 -10.60
C ALA A 98 -12.17 -3.05 -9.57
N VAL A 99 -12.07 -3.70 -8.42
CA VAL A 99 -11.14 -3.29 -7.35
C VAL A 99 -9.68 -3.51 -7.78
N ASN A 100 -9.34 -4.65 -8.37
CA ASN A 100 -7.95 -4.92 -8.78
C ASN A 100 -7.49 -3.99 -9.90
N ILE A 101 -8.33 -3.70 -10.88
CA ILE A 101 -7.98 -2.75 -11.94
C ILE A 101 -7.73 -1.37 -11.32
N ALA A 102 -8.64 -0.88 -10.50
CA ALA A 102 -8.50 0.44 -9.88
C ALA A 102 -7.27 0.52 -8.96
N ALA A 103 -7.11 -0.43 -8.02
CA ALA A 103 -6.09 -0.34 -6.98
C ALA A 103 -4.71 -0.81 -7.44
N ASN A 104 -4.62 -1.81 -8.33
CA ASN A 104 -3.37 -2.50 -8.62
C ASN A 104 -2.87 -2.33 -10.06
N VAL A 105 -3.66 -1.73 -10.97
CA VAL A 105 -3.23 -1.55 -12.37
C VAL A 105 -3.07 -0.08 -12.72
N VAL A 106 -3.96 0.80 -12.26
CA VAL A 106 -3.96 2.22 -12.66
C VAL A 106 -2.66 2.92 -12.24
N SER A 107 -2.27 2.80 -10.96
CA SER A 107 -1.06 3.47 -10.47
C SER A 107 0.22 2.93 -11.10
N PRO A 108 0.50 1.62 -11.12
CA PRO A 108 1.67 1.12 -11.83
C PRO A 108 1.69 1.46 -13.32
N ALA A 109 0.54 1.52 -13.99
CA ALA A 109 0.47 1.95 -15.37
C ALA A 109 0.91 3.40 -15.56
N ASN A 110 0.51 4.29 -14.63
CA ASN A 110 0.99 5.66 -14.59
C ASN A 110 2.48 5.73 -14.27
N ASP A 111 2.96 4.95 -13.30
CA ASP A 111 4.37 4.92 -12.90
C ASP A 111 5.27 4.51 -14.07
N PHE A 112 4.94 3.44 -14.78
CA PHE A 112 5.68 3.02 -15.98
C PHE A 112 5.63 4.06 -17.08
N ALA A 113 4.48 4.67 -17.35
CA ALA A 113 4.33 5.70 -18.36
C ALA A 113 5.10 6.97 -17.99
N ASN A 114 5.16 7.35 -16.71
CA ASN A 114 5.93 8.50 -16.24
C ASN A 114 7.45 8.23 -16.20
N ALA A 115 7.85 7.00 -15.85
CA ALA A 115 9.27 6.62 -15.82
C ALA A 115 9.90 6.61 -17.23
N LEU A 116 9.19 6.13 -18.24
CA LEU A 116 9.67 5.99 -19.61
C LEU A 116 8.66 6.53 -20.64
N PRO A 117 8.34 7.83 -20.62
CA PRO A 117 7.22 8.39 -21.40
C PRO A 117 7.39 8.29 -22.92
N ARG A 118 8.62 8.13 -23.41
CA ARG A 118 8.89 7.93 -24.84
C ARG A 118 8.61 6.51 -25.32
N TRP A 119 8.57 5.53 -24.41
CA TRP A 119 8.54 4.10 -24.76
C TRP A 119 7.27 3.42 -24.26
N ILE A 120 6.74 3.88 -23.13
CA ILE A 120 5.63 3.24 -22.44
C ILE A 120 4.45 4.20 -22.34
N SER A 121 3.35 3.85 -23.00
CA SER A 121 2.06 4.52 -22.81
C SER A 121 1.37 3.97 -21.55
N PHE A 122 0.36 4.65 -21.03
CA PHE A 122 -0.50 4.14 -19.95
C PHE A 122 -1.05 2.74 -20.26
N ARG A 123 -1.50 2.51 -21.49
CA ARG A 123 -2.02 1.20 -21.92
C ARG A 123 -0.95 0.12 -21.88
N THR A 124 0.25 0.41 -22.38
CA THR A 124 1.39 -0.51 -22.34
C THR A 124 1.84 -0.77 -20.91
N GLY A 125 1.87 0.26 -20.04
CA GLY A 125 2.15 0.12 -18.61
C GLY A 125 1.16 -0.77 -17.91
N GLY A 126 -0.14 -0.67 -18.22
CA GLY A 126 -1.17 -1.57 -17.71
C GLY A 126 -0.97 -3.03 -18.13
N LEU A 127 -0.60 -3.27 -19.38
CA LEU A 127 -0.28 -4.62 -19.85
C LEU A 127 0.95 -5.20 -19.15
N ILE A 128 2.01 -4.41 -18.99
CA ILE A 128 3.21 -4.81 -18.23
C ILE A 128 2.82 -5.19 -16.80
N THR A 129 2.03 -4.37 -16.14
CA THR A 129 1.54 -4.64 -14.78
C THR A 129 0.76 -5.95 -14.70
N GLY A 130 -0.14 -6.21 -15.65
CA GLY A 130 -0.89 -7.46 -15.71
C GLY A 130 0.01 -8.69 -15.89
N ILE A 131 0.98 -8.61 -16.78
CA ILE A 131 1.97 -9.69 -17.00
C ILE A 131 2.80 -9.95 -15.74
N LEU A 132 3.30 -8.89 -15.09
CA LEU A 132 4.04 -9.00 -13.83
C LEU A 132 3.17 -9.60 -12.72
N GLY A 133 1.90 -9.17 -12.61
CA GLY A 133 0.95 -9.73 -11.65
C GLY A 133 0.75 -11.24 -11.81
N ILE A 134 0.64 -11.73 -13.05
CA ILE A 134 0.55 -13.17 -13.35
C ILE A 134 1.87 -13.88 -13.00
N ALA A 135 3.00 -13.29 -13.36
CA ALA A 135 4.33 -13.85 -13.11
C ALA A 135 4.66 -13.99 -11.61
N MET A 136 4.13 -13.10 -10.77
CA MET A 136 4.27 -13.16 -9.31
C MET A 136 3.53 -14.34 -8.66
N GLN A 137 2.69 -15.03 -9.38
CA GLN A 137 1.94 -16.22 -8.92
C GLN A 137 1.22 -16.01 -7.58
N PRO A 138 0.30 -15.03 -7.46
CA PRO A 138 -0.34 -14.67 -6.20
C PRO A 138 -1.05 -15.86 -5.52
N GLY A 139 -1.50 -16.85 -6.26
CA GLY A 139 -2.09 -18.06 -5.70
C GLY A 139 -1.14 -18.85 -4.78
N ARG A 140 0.17 -18.80 -5.03
CA ARG A 140 1.17 -19.43 -4.14
C ARG A 140 1.33 -18.65 -2.83
N LEU A 141 1.25 -17.32 -2.89
CA LEU A 141 1.29 -16.47 -1.69
C LEU A 141 0.05 -16.68 -0.82
N LEU A 142 -1.12 -16.85 -1.43
CA LEU A 142 -2.38 -17.11 -0.71
C LEU A 142 -2.45 -18.55 -0.15
N ALA A 143 -1.68 -19.49 -0.67
CA ALA A 143 -1.61 -20.85 -0.14
C ALA A 143 -0.96 -20.91 1.25
N ASP A 144 -0.16 -19.90 1.64
CA ASP A 144 0.37 -19.72 3.01
C ASP A 144 -0.06 -18.35 3.57
N PRO A 145 -1.26 -18.23 4.15
CA PRO A 145 -1.75 -16.97 4.70
C PRO A 145 -0.85 -16.38 5.80
N LYS A 146 -0.19 -17.22 6.59
CA LYS A 146 0.72 -16.75 7.65
C LYS A 146 1.99 -16.16 7.07
N GLY A 147 2.61 -16.80 6.10
CA GLY A 147 3.76 -16.29 5.38
C GLY A 147 3.41 -15.02 4.61
N TYR A 148 2.24 -14.97 3.98
CA TYR A 148 1.77 -13.77 3.30
C TYR A 148 1.59 -12.58 4.25
N ILE A 149 0.88 -12.76 5.37
CA ILE A 149 0.58 -11.66 6.31
C ILE A 149 1.84 -11.22 7.06
N PHE A 150 2.53 -12.16 7.71
CA PHE A 150 3.58 -11.83 8.68
C PHE A 150 4.99 -11.75 8.09
N THR A 151 5.20 -12.20 6.87
CA THR A 151 6.48 -12.08 6.18
C THR A 151 6.38 -11.08 5.03
N TRP A 152 5.49 -11.32 4.08
CA TRP A 152 5.39 -10.46 2.91
C TRP A 152 4.85 -9.06 3.23
N LEU A 153 3.64 -8.96 3.82
CA LEU A 153 3.03 -7.65 4.08
C LEU A 153 3.81 -6.83 5.11
N VAL A 154 4.31 -7.46 6.18
CA VAL A 154 5.14 -6.75 7.17
C VAL A 154 6.44 -6.27 6.54
N GLY A 155 7.14 -7.13 5.77
CA GLY A 155 8.37 -6.76 5.08
C GLY A 155 8.15 -5.63 4.07
N TYR A 156 7.13 -5.75 3.23
CA TYR A 156 6.75 -4.75 2.25
C TYR A 156 6.41 -3.40 2.91
N SER A 157 5.70 -3.43 4.04
CA SER A 157 5.32 -2.23 4.78
C SER A 157 6.53 -1.40 5.22
N GLY A 158 7.63 -2.02 5.60
CA GLY A 158 8.86 -1.34 6.03
C GLY A 158 9.47 -0.46 4.94
N GLY A 159 9.50 -0.97 3.71
CA GLY A 159 9.94 -0.19 2.54
C GLY A 159 9.02 0.98 2.24
N LEU A 160 7.71 0.74 2.19
CA LEU A 160 6.71 1.79 1.94
C LEU A 160 6.68 2.85 3.05
N GLY A 161 6.83 2.43 4.31
CA GLY A 161 6.96 3.35 5.45
C GLY A 161 8.17 4.27 5.30
N SER A 162 9.30 3.72 4.86
CA SER A 162 10.52 4.50 4.65
C SER A 162 10.36 5.55 3.55
N ILE A 163 9.68 5.22 2.45
CA ILE A 163 9.37 6.19 1.40
C ILE A 163 8.39 7.25 1.92
N ALA A 164 7.30 6.83 2.57
CA ALA A 164 6.29 7.74 3.12
C ALA A 164 6.88 8.72 4.14
N GLY A 165 7.82 8.26 4.97
CA GLY A 165 8.51 9.09 5.96
C GLY A 165 9.27 10.25 5.32
N VAL A 166 10.00 9.98 4.24
CA VAL A 166 10.71 11.03 3.48
C VAL A 166 9.74 12.00 2.82
N LEU A 167 8.71 11.49 2.13
CA LEU A 167 7.73 12.33 1.41
C LEU A 167 6.98 13.27 2.36
N ILE A 168 6.50 12.73 3.49
CA ILE A 168 5.76 13.52 4.47
C ILE A 168 6.69 14.53 5.17
N ALA A 169 7.90 14.12 5.53
CA ALA A 169 8.88 15.02 6.14
C ALA A 169 9.31 16.13 5.17
N ASP A 170 9.51 15.83 3.89
CA ASP A 170 9.82 16.85 2.88
C ASP A 170 8.70 17.88 2.77
N TYR A 171 7.48 17.41 2.55
CA TYR A 171 6.34 18.32 2.31
C TYR A 171 5.96 19.13 3.54
N TRP A 172 5.81 18.49 4.73
CA TRP A 172 5.29 19.14 5.91
C TRP A 172 6.34 19.89 6.74
N ILE A 173 7.57 19.35 6.81
CA ILE A 173 8.61 19.87 7.71
C ILE A 173 9.63 20.72 6.96
N VAL A 174 10.17 20.22 5.85
CA VAL A 174 11.22 20.92 5.11
C VAL A 174 10.62 22.05 4.27
N ARG A 175 9.60 21.75 3.47
CA ARG A 175 8.98 22.72 2.53
C ARG A 175 7.79 23.48 3.12
N GLN A 176 7.36 23.14 4.33
CA GLN A 176 6.24 23.82 5.01
C GLN A 176 4.99 23.93 4.12
N ARG A 177 4.66 22.87 3.38
CA ARG A 177 3.53 22.76 2.46
C ARG A 177 3.59 23.67 1.22
N SER A 178 4.74 24.23 0.92
CA SER A 178 4.94 25.05 -0.28
C SER A 178 5.69 24.25 -1.34
N LEU A 179 5.11 24.17 -2.53
CA LEU A 179 5.73 23.54 -3.70
C LEU A 179 5.79 24.56 -4.84
N ASN A 180 6.95 24.66 -5.47
CA ASN A 180 7.08 25.40 -6.72
C ASN A 180 6.57 24.54 -7.87
N LEU A 181 5.30 24.74 -8.26
CA LEU A 181 4.64 23.92 -9.27
C LEU A 181 5.30 24.03 -10.64
N ALA A 182 5.88 25.19 -10.97
CA ALA A 182 6.58 25.40 -12.25
C ALA A 182 7.82 24.52 -12.36
N ASP A 183 8.57 24.39 -11.28
CA ASP A 183 9.82 23.63 -11.24
C ASP A 183 9.62 22.12 -11.22
N LEU A 184 8.41 21.62 -10.89
CA LEU A 184 8.12 20.18 -10.91
C LEU A 184 8.30 19.55 -12.30
N TYR A 185 8.16 20.33 -13.35
CA TYR A 185 8.25 19.87 -14.74
C TYR A 185 9.56 20.25 -15.44
N LEU A 186 10.47 20.93 -14.74
CA LEU A 186 11.76 21.38 -15.29
C LEU A 186 12.87 20.38 -14.92
N PRO A 187 13.57 19.79 -15.90
CA PRO A 187 14.68 18.86 -15.61
C PRO A 187 15.82 19.48 -14.80
N GLN A 188 15.98 20.80 -14.87
CA GLN A 188 17.00 21.59 -14.16
C GLN A 188 16.39 22.47 -13.06
N GLY A 189 15.14 22.27 -12.71
CA GLY A 189 14.43 22.97 -11.64
C GLY A 189 14.87 22.52 -10.24
N GLU A 190 14.26 23.10 -9.22
CA GLU A 190 14.54 22.79 -7.81
C GLU A 190 14.41 21.29 -7.48
N TYR A 191 13.55 20.58 -8.21
CA TYR A 191 13.29 19.13 -8.03
C TYR A 191 14.07 18.25 -9.02
N GLY A 192 14.89 18.83 -9.86
CA GLY A 192 15.67 18.10 -10.86
C GLY A 192 16.73 17.20 -10.22
N GLY A 193 16.99 16.06 -10.85
CA GLY A 193 18.04 15.13 -10.45
C GLY A 193 17.68 14.27 -9.22
N TRP A 194 18.73 13.66 -8.64
CA TRP A 194 18.60 12.74 -7.50
C TRP A 194 18.78 13.47 -6.17
N SER A 195 17.82 13.36 -5.29
CA SER A 195 17.96 13.85 -3.91
C SER A 195 18.75 12.84 -3.08
N VAL A 196 20.06 13.04 -2.96
CA VAL A 196 20.94 12.19 -2.13
C VAL A 196 20.40 12.02 -0.69
N PRO A 197 19.97 13.11 0.01
CA PRO A 197 19.36 12.95 1.33
C PRO A 197 18.15 12.04 1.34
N ALA A 198 17.27 12.10 0.34
CA ALA A 198 16.10 11.27 0.25
C ALA A 198 16.45 9.79 0.05
N VAL A 199 17.40 9.50 -0.86
CA VAL A 199 17.86 8.13 -1.12
C VAL A 199 18.52 7.53 0.11
N VAL A 200 19.46 8.25 0.72
CA VAL A 200 20.17 7.78 1.92
C VAL A 200 19.20 7.54 3.08
N ALA A 201 18.28 8.48 3.34
CA ALA A 201 17.30 8.35 4.40
C ALA A 201 16.37 7.15 4.18
N THR A 202 15.89 6.95 2.94
CA THR A 202 15.04 5.80 2.59
C THR A 202 15.78 4.49 2.80
N LEU A 203 17.02 4.36 2.30
CA LEU A 203 17.80 3.14 2.45
C LEU A 203 18.13 2.84 3.92
N ALA A 204 18.45 3.86 4.71
CA ALA A 204 18.69 3.72 6.15
C ALA A 204 17.41 3.29 6.90
N GLY A 205 16.26 3.86 6.56
CA GLY A 205 14.96 3.46 7.09
C GLY A 205 14.62 2.01 6.76
N CYS A 206 14.83 1.60 5.51
CA CYS A 206 14.66 0.21 5.08
C CYS A 206 15.61 -0.75 5.83
N ALA A 207 16.87 -0.39 5.98
CA ALA A 207 17.85 -1.21 6.68
C ALA A 207 17.47 -1.45 8.15
N LEU A 208 16.97 -0.41 8.83
CA LEU A 208 16.47 -0.54 10.20
C LEU A 208 15.17 -1.36 10.27
N ALA A 209 14.21 -1.10 9.39
CA ALA A 209 12.94 -1.82 9.34
C ALA A 209 13.12 -3.31 9.05
N TRP A 210 14.06 -3.68 8.18
CA TRP A 210 14.34 -5.06 7.80
C TRP A 210 15.46 -5.72 8.61
N GLY A 211 16.13 -4.98 9.48
CA GLY A 211 17.24 -5.51 10.30
C GLY A 211 16.88 -6.77 11.09
N GLY A 212 15.63 -6.87 11.54
CA GLY A 212 15.12 -8.05 12.26
C GLY A 212 14.98 -9.33 11.42
N LEU A 213 15.08 -9.24 10.08
CA LEU A 213 15.13 -10.42 9.21
C LEU A 213 16.51 -11.09 9.24
N VAL A 214 17.56 -10.29 9.46
CA VAL A 214 18.96 -10.77 9.44
C VAL A 214 19.51 -10.97 10.84
N TYR A 215 19.14 -10.10 11.77
CA TYR A 215 19.66 -10.11 13.14
C TYR A 215 18.54 -10.25 14.16
N ALA A 216 18.45 -11.41 14.80
CA ALA A 216 17.35 -11.80 15.70
C ALA A 216 17.04 -10.79 16.82
N PRO A 217 18.02 -10.13 17.50
CA PRO A 217 17.74 -9.12 18.51
C PRO A 217 16.98 -7.89 17.97
N MET A 218 17.03 -7.63 16.66
CA MET A 218 16.27 -6.56 16.01
C MET A 218 14.86 -6.99 15.55
N ARG A 219 14.44 -8.22 15.84
CA ARG A 219 13.11 -8.72 15.46
C ARG A 219 11.96 -7.79 15.85
N PRO A 220 11.94 -7.15 17.04
CA PRO A 220 10.92 -6.19 17.38
C PRO A 220 10.83 -5.00 16.41
N LEU A 221 11.95 -4.56 15.82
CA LEU A 221 11.91 -3.49 14.80
C LEU A 221 11.21 -3.94 13.52
N TYR A 222 11.37 -5.21 13.15
CA TYR A 222 10.66 -5.79 12.02
C TYR A 222 9.14 -5.89 12.27
N ASP A 223 8.74 -6.28 13.48
CA ASP A 223 7.31 -6.35 13.83
C ASP A 223 6.61 -4.99 13.73
N TYR A 224 7.38 -3.90 13.88
CA TYR A 224 6.94 -2.52 13.69
C TYR A 224 7.49 -1.89 12.40
N ALA A 225 7.80 -2.69 11.37
CA ALA A 225 8.59 -2.28 10.21
C ALA A 225 8.13 -0.96 9.56
N TRP A 226 6.81 -0.76 9.40
CA TRP A 226 6.28 0.47 8.82
C TRP A 226 6.62 1.70 9.67
N PHE A 227 6.37 1.63 10.97
CA PHE A 227 6.60 2.74 11.90
C PHE A 227 8.08 3.06 12.05
N VAL A 228 8.92 2.01 12.13
CA VAL A 228 10.38 2.14 12.21
C VAL A 228 10.92 2.78 10.94
N GLY A 229 10.54 2.26 9.77
CA GLY A 229 10.94 2.79 8.48
C GLY A 229 10.52 4.25 8.33
N PHE A 230 9.26 4.57 8.63
CA PHE A 230 8.70 5.92 8.55
C PHE A 230 9.43 6.92 9.46
N ALA A 231 9.58 6.60 10.74
CA ALA A 231 10.19 7.51 11.70
C ALA A 231 11.69 7.69 11.44
N ALA A 232 12.40 6.60 11.16
CA ALA A 232 13.84 6.64 10.90
C ALA A 232 14.15 7.43 9.63
N SER A 233 13.49 7.10 8.50
CA SER A 233 13.75 7.79 7.23
C SER A 233 13.37 9.27 7.29
N GLY A 234 12.20 9.59 7.85
CA GLY A 234 11.77 10.98 8.01
C GLY A 234 12.72 11.79 8.89
N GLY A 235 13.15 11.23 10.04
CA GLY A 235 14.09 11.87 10.95
C GLY A 235 15.47 12.11 10.32
N ILE A 236 16.03 11.08 9.66
CA ILE A 236 17.32 11.18 8.96
C ILE A 236 17.23 12.22 7.84
N TYR A 237 16.16 12.21 7.05
CA TYR A 237 15.95 13.15 5.96
C TYR A 237 15.94 14.61 6.45
N VAL A 238 15.16 14.90 7.48
CA VAL A 238 15.09 16.25 8.09
C VAL A 238 16.45 16.66 8.66
N GLY A 239 17.15 15.73 9.34
CA GLY A 239 18.49 15.98 9.87
C GLY A 239 19.49 16.36 8.78
N MET A 240 19.53 15.59 7.69
CA MET A 240 20.44 15.86 6.56
C MET A 240 20.10 17.18 5.86
N LYS A 241 18.81 17.50 5.66
CA LYS A 241 18.39 18.78 5.04
C LYS A 241 18.74 19.98 5.89
N ARG A 242 18.55 19.88 7.22
CA ARG A 242 18.92 20.96 8.14
C ARG A 242 20.44 21.17 8.22
N TRP A 243 21.21 20.07 8.22
CA TRP A 243 22.67 20.15 8.23
C TRP A 243 23.21 20.80 6.93
N ALA A 244 22.66 20.44 5.78
CA ALA A 244 23.03 21.04 4.50
C ALA A 244 22.59 22.52 4.32
N ALA A 245 21.68 23.00 5.14
CA ALA A 245 21.21 24.39 5.14
C ALA A 245 21.96 25.30 6.16
N GLN A 246 22.89 24.73 6.92
CA GLN A 246 23.76 25.52 7.81
C GLN A 246 24.86 26.16 6.97
N PRO A 247 25.12 27.48 7.14
CA PRO A 247 26.11 28.25 6.38
C PRO A 247 27.54 27.80 6.63
#